data_3ad17543efe91bad3ed0b5b185416b08
#
_entry.id   3ad17543efe91bad3ed0b5b185416b08
#
_cell.length_a   1.000
_cell.length_b   1.000
_cell.length_c   1.000
_cell.angle_alpha   90.00
_cell.angle_beta   90.00
_cell.angle_gamma   90.00
#
_symmetry.space_group_name_H-M   'P 1'
#
loop_
_entity.id
_entity.type
_entity.pdbx_description
1 polymer ?
#
loop_
_entity_poly.entity_id
_entity_poly.type
_entity_poly.pdbx_seq_one_letter_code
_entity_poly.pdbx_strand_id
1 'polypeptide(L)'
;MDYATLHSWEQEIETTSISNDKKLAMKRYVHNILEQNGVVIIDVEHFSLLLGIENEVLCRMINSPEKFYREFTIKKRNGGERIITAPYPSLMSVQQWIYKNILLRTTNFQPQAKGFVPGLSILDNAIPHLKRSQVLKMDIKDFVLCGIGTL
;
A
#
# COMPACT_ATOMS: atom_id res chain seq x y z
N MET A 1 10.48 -19.06 -2.88
CA MET A 1 10.94 -18.78 -1.50
C MET A 1 12.44 -18.99 -1.46
N ASP A 2 13.20 -18.04 -0.96
CA ASP A 2 14.64 -18.18 -0.76
C ASP A 2 14.85 -18.76 0.66
N TYR A 3 15.23 -20.05 0.70
CA TYR A 3 15.45 -20.76 1.97
C TYR A 3 16.63 -20.22 2.78
N ALA A 4 17.63 -19.63 2.14
CA ALA A 4 18.76 -19.00 2.83
C ALA A 4 18.30 -17.78 3.63
N THR A 5 17.45 -16.96 3.03
CA THR A 5 16.84 -15.80 3.69
C THR A 5 15.94 -16.23 4.86
N LEU A 6 15.11 -17.25 4.69
CA LEU A 6 14.26 -17.75 5.78
C LEU A 6 15.10 -18.25 6.96
N HIS A 7 16.13 -19.04 6.68
CA HIS A 7 17.02 -19.59 7.73
C HIS A 7 17.76 -18.49 8.50
N SER A 8 18.21 -17.43 7.80
CA SER A 8 18.82 -16.26 8.42
C SER A 8 17.86 -15.56 9.40
N TRP A 9 16.60 -15.35 8.98
CA TRP A 9 15.58 -14.78 9.87
C TRP A 9 15.28 -15.66 11.09
N GLU A 10 15.21 -16.97 10.91
CA GLU A 10 14.97 -17.90 12.02
C GLU A 10 16.10 -17.88 13.05
N GLN A 11 17.36 -17.82 12.59
CA GLN A 11 18.53 -17.68 13.48
C GLN A 11 18.48 -16.35 14.24
N GLU A 12 18.19 -15.24 13.56
CA GLU A 12 18.10 -13.92 14.19
C GLU A 12 17.01 -13.89 15.27
N ILE A 13 15.83 -14.45 14.98
CA ILE A 13 14.73 -14.56 15.95
C ILE A 13 15.14 -15.39 17.17
N GLU A 14 15.90 -16.45 17.00
CA GLU A 14 16.37 -17.28 18.14
C GLU A 14 17.32 -16.53 19.08
N THR A 15 18.12 -15.62 18.56
CA THR A 15 19.06 -14.83 19.38
C THR A 15 18.36 -13.76 20.22
N THR A 16 17.10 -13.41 19.90
CA THR A 16 16.36 -12.37 20.63
C THR A 16 15.93 -12.82 22.03
N SER A 17 15.88 -11.88 22.98
CA SER A 17 15.49 -12.12 24.38
C SER A 17 13.98 -12.10 24.61
N ILE A 18 13.17 -12.47 23.62
CA ILE A 18 11.71 -12.51 23.73
C ILE A 18 11.21 -13.90 24.13
N SER A 19 9.94 -13.98 24.59
CA SER A 19 9.33 -15.26 24.98
C SER A 19 9.19 -16.22 23.78
N ASN A 20 9.20 -17.53 24.06
CA ASN A 20 9.09 -18.58 23.03
C ASN A 20 7.82 -18.43 22.18
N ASP A 21 6.69 -18.03 22.78
CA ASP A 21 5.45 -17.80 22.04
C ASP A 21 5.59 -16.67 21.02
N LYS A 22 6.27 -15.58 21.40
CA LYS A 22 6.55 -14.46 20.49
C LYS A 22 7.53 -14.87 19.39
N LYS A 23 8.57 -15.66 19.70
CA LYS A 23 9.47 -16.22 18.68
C LYS A 23 8.72 -17.04 17.65
N LEU A 24 7.84 -17.92 18.12
CA LEU A 24 7.03 -18.76 17.23
C LEU A 24 6.10 -17.92 16.34
N ALA A 25 5.47 -16.89 16.91
CA ALA A 25 4.61 -15.97 16.14
C ALA A 25 5.40 -15.20 15.07
N MET A 26 6.60 -14.70 15.41
CA MET A 26 7.48 -14.03 14.46
C MET A 26 7.95 -14.95 13.33
N LYS A 27 8.34 -16.18 13.64
CA LYS A 27 8.73 -17.17 12.62
C LYS A 27 7.58 -17.44 11.64
N ARG A 28 6.36 -17.63 12.15
CA ARG A 28 5.16 -17.79 11.31
C ARG A 28 4.89 -16.57 10.43
N TYR A 29 5.03 -15.37 10.99
CA TYR A 29 4.87 -14.13 10.24
C TYR A 29 5.88 -14.02 9.10
N VAL A 30 7.17 -14.21 9.41
CA VAL A 30 8.26 -14.15 8.40
C VAL A 30 8.04 -15.18 7.30
N HIS A 31 7.73 -16.42 7.67
CA HIS A 31 7.44 -17.51 6.73
C HIS A 31 6.31 -17.13 5.77
N ASN A 32 5.16 -16.69 6.31
CA ASN A 32 3.99 -16.31 5.50
C ASN A 32 4.28 -15.15 4.54
N ILE A 33 5.06 -14.15 4.99
CA ILE A 33 5.43 -13.01 4.15
C ILE A 33 6.37 -13.44 3.03
N LEU A 34 7.38 -14.25 3.33
CA LEU A 34 8.35 -14.72 2.34
C LEU A 34 7.72 -15.68 1.32
N GLU A 35 6.78 -16.52 1.73
CA GLU A 35 6.01 -17.36 0.80
C GLU A 35 5.26 -16.54 -0.24
N GLN A 36 4.76 -15.37 0.13
CA GLN A 36 4.05 -14.44 -0.75
C GLN A 36 5.00 -13.48 -1.49
N ASN A 37 6.33 -13.71 -1.44
CA ASN A 37 7.34 -12.79 -1.96
C ASN A 37 7.20 -11.36 -1.40
N GLY A 38 6.66 -11.23 -0.19
CA GLY A 38 6.49 -9.97 0.51
C GLY A 38 7.78 -9.45 1.12
N VAL A 39 7.72 -8.25 1.67
CA VAL A 39 8.81 -7.62 2.44
C VAL A 39 8.51 -7.78 3.93
N VAL A 40 9.42 -8.39 4.66
CA VAL A 40 9.31 -8.51 6.13
C VAL A 40 9.51 -7.13 6.75
N ILE A 41 8.55 -6.69 7.56
CA ILE A 41 8.62 -5.43 8.32
C ILE A 41 8.30 -5.79 9.78
N ILE A 42 9.29 -5.65 10.66
CA ILE A 42 9.15 -6.05 12.06
C ILE A 42 8.49 -4.95 12.90
N ASP A 43 9.00 -3.72 12.73
CA ASP A 43 8.53 -2.53 13.45
C ASP A 43 8.78 -1.25 12.65
N VAL A 44 8.46 -0.11 13.24
CA VAL A 44 8.61 1.20 12.61
C VAL A 44 10.07 1.56 12.38
N GLU A 45 10.95 1.18 13.29
CA GLU A 45 12.40 1.43 13.15
C GLU A 45 12.98 0.64 11.98
N HIS A 46 12.69 -0.65 11.92
CA HIS A 46 13.08 -1.48 10.77
C HIS A 46 12.49 -0.94 9.46
N PHE A 47 11.23 -0.49 9.48
CA PHE A 47 10.61 0.09 8.29
C PHE A 47 11.30 1.39 7.86
N SER A 48 11.71 2.25 8.80
CA SER A 48 12.46 3.47 8.50
C SER A 48 13.81 3.18 7.82
N LEU A 49 14.51 2.12 8.25
CA LEU A 49 15.75 1.65 7.61
C LEU A 49 15.50 1.18 6.17
N LEU A 50 14.45 0.41 5.94
CA LEU A 50 14.07 -0.04 4.59
C LEU A 50 13.72 1.12 3.65
N LEU A 51 13.15 2.19 4.19
CA LEU A 51 12.82 3.41 3.45
C LEU A 51 14.02 4.35 3.25
N GLY A 52 15.09 4.19 4.03
CA GLY A 52 16.24 5.09 4.04
C GLY A 52 15.91 6.48 4.60
N ILE A 53 15.00 6.57 5.57
CA ILE A 53 14.60 7.82 6.23
C ILE A 53 14.78 7.71 7.74
N GLU A 54 14.88 8.86 8.42
CA GLU A 54 14.96 8.90 9.88
C GLU A 54 13.66 8.38 10.52
N ASN A 55 13.79 7.58 11.58
CA ASN A 55 12.65 7.01 12.31
C ASN A 55 11.71 8.10 12.83
N GLU A 56 12.24 9.24 13.33
CA GLU A 56 11.42 10.36 13.79
C GLU A 56 10.57 10.97 12.68
N VAL A 57 11.09 11.02 11.45
CA VAL A 57 10.36 11.53 10.29
C VAL A 57 9.21 10.59 9.95
N LEU A 58 9.46 9.27 9.95
CA LEU A 58 8.43 8.27 9.71
C LEU A 58 7.35 8.31 10.80
N CYS A 59 7.75 8.39 12.07
CA CYS A 59 6.81 8.53 13.19
C CYS A 59 5.94 9.80 13.06
N ARG A 60 6.51 10.91 12.62
CA ARG A 60 5.73 12.13 12.34
C ARG A 60 4.74 11.96 11.19
N MET A 61 5.12 11.25 10.13
CA MET A 61 4.22 10.93 9.02
C MET A 61 3.03 10.06 9.46
N ILE A 62 3.26 9.14 10.39
CA ILE A 62 2.23 8.25 10.94
C ILE A 62 1.28 9.02 11.88
N ASN A 63 1.83 9.83 12.79
CA ASN A 63 1.06 10.47 13.85
C ASN A 63 0.40 11.80 13.43
N SER A 64 0.89 12.43 12.36
CA SER A 64 0.37 13.73 11.88
C SER A 64 0.43 13.78 10.35
N PRO A 65 -0.27 12.86 9.65
CA PRO A 65 -0.18 12.74 8.19
C PRO A 65 -0.63 14.00 7.45
N GLU A 66 -1.55 14.77 8.01
CA GLU A 66 -2.07 16.00 7.43
C GLU A 66 -0.95 17.03 7.15
N LYS A 67 0.11 17.06 7.96
CA LYS A 67 1.27 17.96 7.79
C LYS A 67 2.13 17.62 6.56
N PHE A 68 1.94 16.45 6.01
CA PHE A 68 2.67 15.95 4.85
C PHE A 68 1.87 16.03 3.55
N TYR A 69 0.70 16.70 3.59
CA TYR A 69 -0.11 17.03 2.43
C TYR A 69 -0.17 18.52 2.21
N ARG A 70 -0.35 18.92 0.97
CA ARG A 70 -0.68 20.28 0.55
C ARG A 70 -2.00 20.28 -0.19
N GLU A 71 -2.76 21.36 -0.02
CA GLU A 71 -3.99 21.58 -0.76
C GLU A 71 -3.81 22.70 -1.78
N PHE A 72 -4.39 22.54 -2.94
CA PHE A 72 -4.47 23.57 -3.98
C PHE A 72 -5.74 23.40 -4.81
N THR A 73 -6.21 24.50 -5.37
CA THR A 73 -7.45 24.52 -6.14
C THR A 73 -7.15 24.48 -7.64
N ILE A 74 -7.90 23.67 -8.36
CA ILE A 74 -7.89 23.62 -9.81
C ILE A 74 -9.27 23.92 -10.40
N LYS A 75 -9.33 24.58 -11.56
CA LYS A 75 -10.57 24.83 -12.29
C LYS A 75 -11.08 23.55 -12.96
N LYS A 76 -12.38 23.28 -12.84
CA LYS A 76 -13.03 22.18 -13.56
C LYS A 76 -13.29 22.58 -15.02
N ARG A 77 -13.29 21.61 -15.93
CA ARG A 77 -13.61 21.82 -17.36
C ARG A 77 -14.99 22.45 -17.58
N ASN A 78 -15.97 22.09 -16.74
CA ASN A 78 -17.37 22.52 -16.84
C ASN A 78 -17.70 23.72 -15.93
N GLY A 79 -16.68 24.48 -15.52
CA GLY A 79 -16.82 25.57 -14.57
C GLY A 79 -16.76 25.09 -13.10
N GLY A 80 -16.51 26.05 -12.19
CA GLY A 80 -16.29 25.79 -10.76
C GLY A 80 -14.86 25.34 -10.43
N GLU A 81 -14.63 25.10 -9.17
CA GLU A 81 -13.31 24.75 -8.61
C GLU A 81 -13.33 23.37 -7.97
N ARG A 82 -12.14 22.77 -7.86
CA ARG A 82 -11.90 21.51 -7.16
C ARG A 82 -10.64 21.63 -6.33
N ILE A 83 -10.77 21.36 -5.04
CA ILE A 83 -9.62 21.25 -4.15
C ILE A 83 -8.92 19.90 -4.42
N ILE A 84 -7.61 19.93 -4.54
CA ILE A 84 -6.75 18.77 -4.68
C ILE A 84 -5.85 18.74 -3.47
N THR A 85 -5.84 17.61 -2.79
CA THR A 85 -4.89 17.30 -1.72
C THR A 85 -3.80 16.40 -2.29
N ALA A 86 -2.54 16.83 -2.22
CA ALA A 86 -1.41 16.11 -2.75
C ALA A 86 -0.33 15.93 -1.68
N PRO A 87 0.29 14.75 -1.56
CA PRO A 87 1.39 14.54 -0.62
C PRO A 87 2.61 15.38 -1.00
N TYR A 88 3.37 15.82 -0.01
CA TYR A 88 4.72 16.34 -0.23
C TYR A 88 5.65 15.22 -0.75
N PRO A 89 6.76 15.57 -1.42
CA PRO A 89 7.66 14.58 -2.02
C PRO A 89 8.16 13.51 -1.03
N SER A 90 8.40 13.87 0.23
CA SER A 90 8.82 12.92 1.26
C SER A 90 7.78 11.83 1.53
N LEU A 91 6.52 12.20 1.72
CA LEU A 91 5.45 11.22 1.91
C LEU A 91 5.16 10.46 0.61
N MET A 92 5.22 11.14 -0.53
CA MET A 92 5.07 10.50 -1.85
C MET A 92 6.08 9.39 -2.07
N SER A 93 7.35 9.58 -1.67
CA SER A 93 8.40 8.56 -1.75
C SER A 93 8.05 7.32 -0.93
N VAL A 94 7.56 7.49 0.30
CA VAL A 94 7.11 6.39 1.16
C VAL A 94 5.94 5.65 0.53
N GLN A 95 4.93 6.38 0.04
CA GLN A 95 3.77 5.79 -0.64
C GLN A 95 4.16 5.00 -1.89
N GLN A 96 5.09 5.53 -2.69
CA GLN A 96 5.62 4.83 -3.87
C GLN A 96 6.40 3.57 -3.51
N TRP A 97 7.17 3.62 -2.43
CA TRP A 97 7.89 2.46 -1.95
C TRP A 97 6.91 1.34 -1.51
N ILE A 98 5.90 1.69 -0.71
CA ILE A 98 4.83 0.76 -0.30
C ILE A 98 4.13 0.17 -1.53
N TYR A 99 3.76 1.01 -2.48
CA TYR A 99 3.12 0.57 -3.71
C TYR A 99 3.96 -0.46 -4.47
N LYS A 100 5.25 -0.16 -4.70
CA LYS A 100 6.16 -1.01 -5.47
C LYS A 100 6.53 -2.31 -4.75
N ASN A 101 6.80 -2.22 -3.44
CA ASN A 101 7.40 -3.34 -2.71
C ASN A 101 6.36 -4.20 -1.97
N ILE A 102 5.17 -3.68 -1.71
CA ILE A 102 4.11 -4.40 -1.01
C ILE A 102 2.92 -4.64 -1.95
N LEU A 103 2.27 -3.56 -2.42
CA LEU A 103 0.99 -3.68 -3.12
C LEU A 103 1.11 -4.35 -4.49
N LEU A 104 2.14 -4.04 -5.29
CA LEU A 104 2.35 -4.67 -6.60
C LEU A 104 2.77 -6.15 -6.51
N ARG A 105 3.25 -6.59 -5.36
CA ARG A 105 3.61 -8.00 -5.14
C ARG A 105 2.41 -8.86 -4.75
N THR A 106 1.35 -8.23 -4.27
CA THR A 106 0.07 -8.89 -3.97
C THR A 106 -0.68 -9.09 -5.28
N THR A 107 -0.56 -10.25 -5.90
CA THR A 107 -1.02 -10.52 -7.27
C THR A 107 -2.48 -10.96 -7.41
N ASN A 108 -3.22 -11.06 -6.31
CA ASN A 108 -4.62 -11.50 -6.32
C ASN A 108 -5.60 -10.37 -6.62
N PHE A 109 -5.45 -9.74 -7.80
CA PHE A 109 -6.47 -8.80 -8.27
C PHE A 109 -7.73 -9.53 -8.72
N GLN A 110 -8.86 -9.05 -8.25
CA GLN A 110 -10.16 -9.55 -8.74
C GLN A 110 -10.28 -9.28 -10.24
N PRO A 111 -10.80 -10.22 -11.05
CA PRO A 111 -10.91 -10.05 -12.51
C PRO A 111 -11.68 -8.80 -12.93
N GLN A 112 -12.55 -8.28 -12.06
CA GLN A 112 -13.34 -7.07 -12.28
C GLN A 112 -12.56 -5.78 -12.01
N ALA A 113 -11.49 -5.83 -11.20
CA ALA A 113 -10.65 -4.70 -10.87
C ALA A 113 -9.69 -4.42 -12.04
N LYS A 114 -10.07 -3.53 -12.96
CA LYS A 114 -9.26 -3.17 -14.14
C LYS A 114 -8.47 -1.88 -13.95
N GLY A 115 -8.87 -1.03 -13.03
CA GLY A 115 -8.17 0.23 -12.75
C GLY A 115 -6.90 0.01 -11.94
N PHE A 116 -5.83 0.75 -12.30
CA PHE A 116 -4.54 0.74 -11.60
C PHE A 116 -3.79 -0.60 -11.54
N VAL A 117 -4.23 -1.59 -12.32
CA VAL A 117 -3.55 -2.88 -12.44
C VAL A 117 -2.51 -2.81 -13.58
N PRO A 118 -1.23 -3.10 -13.31
CA PRO A 118 -0.20 -3.09 -14.34
C PRO A 118 -0.55 -4.02 -15.51
N GLY A 119 -0.31 -3.54 -16.73
CA GLY A 119 -0.57 -4.31 -17.96
C GLY A 119 -2.02 -4.32 -18.42
N LEU A 120 -2.97 -3.76 -17.65
CA LEU A 120 -4.35 -3.57 -18.08
C LEU A 120 -4.63 -2.15 -18.58
N SER A 121 -5.53 -2.05 -19.54
CA SER A 121 -5.90 -0.81 -20.23
C SER A 121 -7.40 -0.51 -20.10
N ILE A 122 -7.81 0.63 -20.59
CA ILE A 122 -9.23 0.98 -20.72
C ILE A 122 -9.99 -0.03 -21.60
N LEU A 123 -9.30 -0.63 -22.58
CA LEU A 123 -9.90 -1.65 -23.45
C LEU A 123 -10.25 -2.92 -22.66
N ASP A 124 -9.39 -3.35 -21.74
CA ASP A 124 -9.66 -4.52 -20.89
C ASP A 124 -10.87 -4.31 -19.99
N ASN A 125 -11.15 -3.06 -19.61
CA ASN A 125 -12.37 -2.70 -18.90
C ASN A 125 -13.60 -2.67 -19.84
N ALA A 126 -13.45 -2.29 -21.10
CA ALA A 126 -14.55 -2.16 -22.05
C ALA A 126 -14.99 -3.50 -22.68
N ILE A 127 -14.03 -4.43 -22.91
CA ILE A 127 -14.27 -5.71 -23.58
C ILE A 127 -15.45 -6.52 -22.99
N PRO A 128 -15.61 -6.69 -21.66
CA PRO A 128 -16.74 -7.44 -21.08
C PRO A 128 -18.10 -6.83 -21.36
N HIS A 129 -18.16 -5.56 -21.76
CA HIS A 129 -19.38 -4.82 -22.04
C HIS A 129 -19.75 -4.80 -23.53
N LEU A 130 -18.87 -5.30 -24.40
CA LEU A 130 -19.13 -5.38 -25.83
C LEU A 130 -20.34 -6.27 -26.14
N LYS A 131 -21.17 -5.84 -27.09
CA LYS A 131 -22.36 -6.55 -27.55
C LYS A 131 -23.43 -6.78 -26.45
N ARG A 132 -23.38 -6.01 -25.36
CA ARG A 132 -24.45 -6.01 -24.36
C ARG A 132 -25.55 -5.03 -24.78
N SER A 133 -26.82 -5.44 -24.66
CA SER A 133 -27.96 -4.58 -24.96
C SER A 133 -28.13 -3.45 -23.94
N GLN A 134 -27.64 -3.63 -22.74
CA GLN A 134 -27.72 -2.64 -21.67
C GLN A 134 -26.45 -2.65 -20.84
N VAL A 135 -25.99 -1.45 -20.41
CA VAL A 135 -24.87 -1.26 -19.51
C VAL A 135 -25.31 -0.31 -18.39
N LEU A 136 -25.19 -0.74 -17.16
CA LEU A 136 -25.41 0.10 -15.98
C LEU A 136 -24.07 0.70 -15.53
N LYS A 137 -23.99 2.04 -15.48
CA LYS A 137 -22.86 2.75 -14.89
C LYS A 137 -23.29 3.31 -13.55
N MET A 138 -22.57 2.93 -12.50
CA MET A 138 -22.76 3.46 -11.14
C MET A 138 -21.46 4.04 -10.64
N ASP A 139 -21.58 5.16 -9.90
CA ASP A 139 -20.46 5.77 -9.19
C ASP A 139 -20.92 6.11 -7.77
N ILE A 140 -20.09 5.79 -6.80
CA ILE A 140 -20.40 6.06 -5.39
C ILE A 140 -19.84 7.44 -5.05
N LYS A 141 -20.73 8.38 -4.78
CA LYS A 141 -20.33 9.73 -4.36
C LYS A 141 -19.48 9.67 -3.11
N ASP A 142 -18.36 10.39 -3.15
CA ASP A 142 -17.43 10.55 -2.04
C ASP A 142 -16.86 9.21 -1.49
N PHE A 143 -16.80 8.15 -2.31
CA PHE A 143 -16.33 6.81 -1.93
C PHE A 143 -14.94 6.84 -1.24
N VAL A 144 -14.01 7.64 -1.74
CA VAL A 144 -12.66 7.76 -1.18
C VAL A 144 -12.68 8.44 0.19
N LEU A 145 -13.61 9.37 0.43
CA LEU A 145 -13.75 10.05 1.71
C LEU A 145 -14.44 9.18 2.76
N CYS A 146 -15.34 8.30 2.35
CA CYS A 146 -16.01 7.37 3.27
C CYS A 146 -15.05 6.32 3.88
N GLY A 147 -13.94 6.01 3.21
CA GLY A 147 -12.93 5.07 3.71
C GLY A 147 -11.96 5.64 4.74
N ILE A 148 -11.96 6.97 4.95
CA ILE A 148 -11.09 7.67 5.92
C ILE A 148 -11.92 8.07 7.18
N GLY A 149 -13.05 7.41 7.38
CA GLY A 149 -13.87 7.63 8.55
C GLY A 149 -13.15 7.19 9.82
N THR A 150 -12.84 8.17 10.64
CA THR A 150 -12.62 8.12 12.12
C THR A 150 -12.47 6.70 12.69
N LEU A 151 -11.23 6.30 12.93
CA LEU A 151 -10.88 5.35 13.98
C LEU A 151 -10.78 6.09 15.31
#